data_e02d4deecb6a44eae76ea08f6d6e3935
#
_entry.id   e02d4deecb6a44eae76ea08f6d6e3935
#
_cell.length_a   1.000
_cell.length_b   1.000
_cell.length_c   1.000
_cell.angle_alpha   90.00
_cell.angle_beta   90.00
_cell.angle_gamma   90.00
#
_symmetry.space_group_name_H-M   'P 1'
#
loop_
_entity.id
_entity.type
_entity.pdbx_description
1 polymer ?
#
loop_
_entity_poly.entity_id
_entity_poly.type
_entity_poly.pdbx_seq_one_letter_code
_entity_poly.pdbx_strand_id
1 'polypeptide(L)'
;MELINKYHPGLLTIILKKNDKISNLITGGLDTVGIRIPDNKDLLSIIGKLNRPVISTSANISGSEVITNIWMIENELKENIDYIEDGGELSDSYSTIVVVIDGKIKILRDGLLANQIRSDYSDICIN
;
A
#
# COMPACT_ATOMS: atom_id res chain seq x y z
N MET A 1 10.91 12.91 7.51
CA MET A 1 9.78 12.34 8.29
C MET A 1 10.23 10.98 8.80
N GLU A 2 10.34 10.79 10.11
CA GLU A 2 10.90 9.58 10.73
C GLU A 2 10.15 8.29 10.35
N LEU A 3 8.83 8.34 10.22
CA LEU A 3 8.01 7.22 9.79
C LEU A 3 8.49 6.57 8.47
N ILE A 4 8.83 7.40 7.48
CA ILE A 4 9.30 6.90 6.18
C ILE A 4 10.63 6.15 6.37
N ASN A 5 11.56 6.76 7.07
CA ASN A 5 12.89 6.18 7.27
C ASN A 5 12.86 4.90 8.10
N LYS A 6 11.88 4.78 9.01
CA LYS A 6 11.76 3.63 9.92
C LYS A 6 11.03 2.44 9.30
N TYR A 7 10.00 2.69 8.49
CA TYR A 7 9.08 1.64 8.03
C TYR A 7 9.05 1.44 6.51
N HIS A 8 9.83 2.20 5.74
CA HIS A 8 10.03 1.96 4.33
C HIS A 8 11.46 1.48 4.03
N PRO A 9 11.62 0.53 3.11
CA PRO A 9 10.57 -0.23 2.43
C PRO A 9 9.83 -1.18 3.37
N GLY A 10 8.53 -1.44 3.13
CA GLY A 10 7.76 -2.34 3.99
C GLY A 10 6.25 -2.24 3.88
N LEU A 11 5.57 -2.61 4.99
CA LEU A 11 4.11 -2.70 5.09
C LEU A 11 3.47 -1.42 5.66
N LEU A 12 4.05 -0.27 5.40
CA LEU A 12 3.46 1.03 5.71
C LEU A 12 2.91 1.69 4.44
N THR A 13 1.68 2.20 4.50
CA THR A 13 1.11 3.11 3.52
C THR A 13 0.86 4.46 4.18
N ILE A 14 1.42 5.52 3.62
CA ILE A 14 1.23 6.88 4.15
C ILE A 14 0.33 7.66 3.23
N ILE A 15 -0.71 8.28 3.78
CA ILE A 15 -1.56 9.21 3.06
C ILE A 15 -0.91 10.58 3.08
N LEU A 16 -0.64 11.12 1.90
CA LEU A 16 -0.02 12.42 1.69
C LEU A 16 -0.90 13.31 0.83
N LYS A 17 -0.77 14.63 0.97
CA LYS A 17 -1.37 15.57 0.03
C LYS A 17 -0.72 15.38 -1.34
N LYS A 18 -1.54 15.22 -2.37
CA LYS A 18 -1.03 15.08 -3.74
C LYS A 18 -0.61 16.44 -4.30
N ASN A 19 0.25 16.41 -5.29
CA ASN A 19 0.55 17.56 -6.14
C ASN A 19 -0.18 17.44 -7.49
N ASP A 20 -0.06 18.46 -8.32
CA ASP A 20 -0.76 18.54 -9.61
C ASP A 20 -0.30 17.51 -10.64
N LYS A 21 0.81 16.80 -10.40
CA LYS A 21 1.30 15.71 -11.27
C LYS A 21 0.49 14.42 -11.10
N ILE A 22 -0.28 14.29 -10.00
CA ILE A 22 -1.13 13.11 -9.75
C ILE A 22 -2.55 13.42 -10.19
N SER A 23 -3.00 12.69 -11.21
CA SER A 23 -4.34 12.85 -11.78
C SER A 23 -5.45 12.56 -10.77
N ASN A 24 -6.56 13.29 -10.86
CA ASN A 24 -7.77 13.02 -10.09
C ASN A 24 -8.37 11.63 -10.38
N LEU A 25 -8.12 11.07 -11.56
CA LEU A 25 -8.54 9.70 -11.90
C LEU A 25 -7.90 8.67 -10.97
N ILE A 26 -6.63 8.89 -10.55
CA ILE A 26 -5.91 7.98 -9.64
C ILE A 26 -6.46 8.06 -8.23
N THR A 27 -6.85 9.27 -7.79
CA THR A 27 -7.26 9.52 -6.40
C THR A 27 -8.79 9.54 -6.21
N GLY A 28 -9.57 9.27 -7.27
CA GLY A 28 -11.02 9.38 -7.20
C GLY A 28 -11.50 10.80 -6.89
N GLY A 29 -10.72 11.83 -7.28
CA GLY A 29 -11.02 13.23 -7.00
C GLY A 29 -10.52 13.73 -5.62
N LEU A 30 -9.93 12.89 -4.81
CA LEU A 30 -9.37 13.29 -3.51
C LEU A 30 -8.09 14.11 -3.67
N ASP A 31 -7.83 15.02 -2.74
CA ASP A 31 -6.60 15.81 -2.66
C ASP A 31 -5.43 15.07 -2.01
N THR A 32 -5.61 13.79 -1.72
CA THR A 32 -4.63 12.94 -1.08
C THR A 32 -4.35 11.68 -1.88
N VAL A 33 -3.19 11.09 -1.65
CA VAL A 33 -2.76 9.83 -2.26
C VAL A 33 -2.05 8.95 -1.24
N GLY A 34 -2.34 7.65 -1.25
CA GLY A 34 -1.62 6.66 -0.46
C GLY A 34 -0.35 6.23 -1.17
N ILE A 35 0.79 6.31 -0.48
CA ILE A 35 2.10 5.91 -1.00
C ILE A 35 2.69 4.80 -0.14
N ARG A 36 3.17 3.74 -0.79
CA ARG A 36 3.92 2.66 -0.19
C ARG A 36 5.17 2.37 -1.01
N ILE A 37 6.29 2.10 -0.32
CA ILE A 37 7.50 1.53 -0.91
C ILE A 37 7.56 0.07 -0.44
N PRO A 38 7.31 -0.91 -1.31
CA PRO A 38 7.27 -2.32 -0.90
C PRO A 38 8.67 -2.86 -0.61
N ASP A 39 8.79 -3.77 0.36
CA ASP A 39 10.02 -4.55 0.56
C ASP A 39 10.00 -5.79 -0.36
N ASN A 40 10.14 -5.54 -1.64
CA ASN A 40 10.22 -6.57 -2.69
C ASN A 40 11.18 -6.08 -3.77
N LYS A 41 12.33 -6.74 -3.89
CA LYS A 41 13.42 -6.31 -4.78
C LYS A 41 13.04 -6.36 -6.24
N ASP A 42 12.27 -7.36 -6.66
CA ASP A 42 11.86 -7.53 -8.05
C ASP A 42 10.88 -6.44 -8.46
N LEU A 43 9.87 -6.18 -7.61
CA LEU A 43 8.93 -5.08 -7.82
C LEU A 43 9.63 -3.72 -7.83
N LEU A 44 10.57 -3.48 -6.91
CA LEU A 44 11.36 -2.24 -6.90
C LEU A 44 12.23 -2.10 -8.16
N SER A 45 12.79 -3.20 -8.67
CA SER A 45 13.54 -3.21 -9.94
C SER A 45 12.64 -2.82 -11.12
N ILE A 46 11.42 -3.37 -11.18
CA ILE A 46 10.44 -3.04 -12.22
C ILE A 46 10.06 -1.56 -12.14
N ILE A 47 9.71 -1.05 -10.97
CA ILE A 47 9.35 0.36 -10.75
C ILE A 47 10.53 1.26 -11.14
N GLY A 48 11.75 0.88 -10.78
CA GLY A 48 12.97 1.63 -11.14
C GLY A 48 13.18 1.70 -12.66
N LYS A 49 12.98 0.59 -13.38
CA LYS A 49 13.08 0.56 -14.85
C LYS A 49 11.99 1.39 -15.53
N LEU A 50 10.78 1.39 -14.98
CA LEU A 50 9.68 2.21 -15.47
C LEU A 50 9.90 3.71 -15.23
N ASN A 51 10.72 4.06 -14.26
CA ASN A 51 10.99 5.44 -13.82
C ASN A 51 9.70 6.24 -13.51
N ARG A 52 8.69 5.58 -12.99
CA ARG A 52 7.40 6.17 -12.61
C ARG A 52 6.72 5.33 -11.54
N PRO A 53 5.83 5.91 -10.71
CA PRO A 53 5.04 5.14 -9.76
C PRO A 53 4.09 4.19 -10.47
N VAL A 54 3.73 3.10 -9.78
CA VAL A 54 2.76 2.10 -10.22
C VAL A 54 1.53 2.18 -9.33
N ILE A 55 0.35 2.09 -9.93
CA ILE A 55 -0.91 1.98 -9.20
C ILE A 55 -1.06 0.52 -8.77
N SER A 56 -1.44 0.30 -7.53
CA SER A 56 -1.68 -1.03 -6.98
C SER A 56 -3.02 -1.07 -6.26
N THR A 57 -3.75 -2.16 -6.47
CA THR A 57 -5.00 -2.49 -5.76
C THR A 57 -4.87 -3.88 -5.16
N SER A 58 -5.84 -4.28 -4.32
CA SER A 58 -5.97 -5.68 -3.93
C SER A 58 -6.37 -6.52 -5.14
N ALA A 59 -5.87 -7.76 -5.21
CA ALA A 59 -6.22 -8.73 -6.24
C ALA A 59 -7.53 -9.43 -5.82
N ASN A 60 -8.67 -8.82 -6.15
CA ASN A 60 -9.99 -9.39 -5.90
C ASN A 60 -11.07 -8.67 -6.72
N ILE A 61 -12.19 -9.32 -6.91
CA ILE A 61 -13.41 -8.66 -7.39
C ILE A 61 -13.91 -7.76 -6.24
N SER A 62 -14.36 -6.56 -6.57
CA SER A 62 -14.84 -5.59 -5.56
C SER A 62 -15.91 -6.21 -4.65
N GLY A 63 -15.65 -6.23 -3.35
CA GLY A 63 -16.55 -6.82 -2.33
C GLY A 63 -16.28 -8.31 -2.01
N SER A 64 -15.37 -8.97 -2.73
CA SER A 64 -14.92 -10.32 -2.44
C SER A 64 -13.68 -10.34 -1.54
N GLU A 65 -13.36 -11.52 -0.99
CA GLU A 65 -12.12 -11.73 -0.24
C GLU A 65 -10.88 -11.51 -1.11
N VAL A 66 -9.78 -11.12 -0.47
CA VAL A 66 -8.50 -10.94 -1.16
C VAL A 66 -7.91 -12.29 -1.53
N ILE A 67 -7.48 -12.40 -2.78
CA ILE A 67 -6.84 -13.62 -3.31
C ILE A 67 -5.38 -13.64 -2.86
N THR A 68 -4.96 -14.76 -2.25
CA THR A 68 -3.61 -14.94 -1.70
C THR A 68 -2.76 -15.94 -2.49
N ASN A 69 -3.35 -16.67 -3.44
CA ASN A 69 -2.61 -17.63 -4.26
C ASN A 69 -2.93 -17.48 -5.76
N ILE A 70 -1.97 -17.91 -6.58
CA ILE A 70 -2.02 -17.73 -8.04
C ILE A 70 -3.17 -18.48 -8.70
N TRP A 71 -3.53 -19.67 -8.20
CA TRP A 71 -4.60 -20.49 -8.78
C TRP A 71 -5.97 -19.81 -8.73
N MET A 72 -6.23 -19.07 -7.66
CA MET A 72 -7.46 -18.29 -7.53
C MET A 72 -7.45 -17.10 -8.49
N ILE A 73 -6.30 -16.43 -8.65
CA ILE A 73 -6.14 -15.33 -9.63
C ILE A 73 -6.41 -15.82 -11.04
N GLU A 74 -5.80 -16.96 -11.42
CA GLU A 74 -6.01 -17.56 -12.73
C GLU A 74 -7.47 -17.92 -13.01
N ASN A 75 -8.19 -18.36 -12.01
CA ASN A 75 -9.59 -18.74 -12.17
C ASN A 75 -10.57 -17.55 -12.18
N GLU A 76 -10.32 -16.53 -11.37
CA GLU A 76 -11.27 -15.43 -11.15
C GLU A 76 -10.97 -14.19 -12.00
N LEU A 77 -9.71 -13.94 -12.31
CA LEU A 77 -9.28 -12.68 -12.94
C LEU A 77 -8.57 -12.86 -14.29
N LYS A 78 -8.28 -14.09 -14.72
CA LYS A 78 -7.45 -14.41 -15.88
C LYS A 78 -7.80 -13.64 -17.16
N GLU A 79 -9.08 -13.46 -17.43
CA GLU A 79 -9.52 -12.78 -18.67
C GLU A 79 -9.21 -11.27 -18.67
N ASN A 80 -8.84 -10.71 -17.51
CA ASN A 80 -8.61 -9.28 -17.31
C ASN A 80 -7.15 -8.96 -16.92
N ILE A 81 -6.24 -9.92 -17.03
CA ILE A 81 -4.84 -9.79 -16.62
C ILE A 81 -3.93 -10.16 -17.81
N ASP A 82 -3.02 -9.25 -18.16
CA ASP A 82 -2.04 -9.47 -19.23
C ASP A 82 -0.83 -10.29 -18.76
N TYR A 83 -0.45 -10.16 -17.48
CA TYR A 83 0.72 -10.84 -16.93
C TYR A 83 0.55 -11.10 -15.42
N ILE A 84 1.00 -12.29 -14.99
CA ILE A 84 1.03 -12.69 -13.59
C ILE A 84 2.46 -13.12 -13.24
N GLU A 85 2.99 -12.57 -12.17
CA GLU A 85 4.22 -13.04 -11.54
C GLU A 85 3.87 -13.89 -10.32
N ASP A 86 4.30 -15.14 -10.34
CA ASP A 86 4.11 -16.04 -9.21
C ASP A 86 5.13 -15.77 -8.11
N GLY A 87 4.73 -15.02 -7.11
CA GLY A 87 5.53 -14.74 -5.91
C GLY A 87 5.39 -15.79 -4.81
N GLY A 88 4.73 -16.92 -5.08
CA GLY A 88 4.37 -17.93 -4.09
C GLY A 88 3.14 -17.55 -3.25
N GLU A 89 2.92 -18.27 -2.17
CA GLU A 89 1.80 -18.02 -1.27
C GLU A 89 2.02 -16.73 -0.46
N LEU A 90 1.06 -15.82 -0.54
CA LEU A 90 1.12 -14.54 0.16
C LEU A 90 0.44 -14.64 1.51
N SER A 91 0.98 -13.95 2.50
CA SER A 91 0.34 -13.83 3.82
C SER A 91 -0.89 -12.92 3.74
N ASP A 92 -1.89 -13.16 4.60
CA ASP A 92 -3.07 -12.30 4.78
C ASP A 92 -2.75 -10.94 5.41
N SER A 93 -1.49 -10.55 5.39
CA SER A 93 -1.01 -9.33 6.06
C SER A 93 -1.23 -8.10 5.19
N TYR A 94 -2.01 -7.17 5.72
CA TYR A 94 -2.25 -5.87 5.08
C TYR A 94 -1.24 -4.82 5.55
N SER A 95 -0.98 -3.84 4.68
CA SER A 95 -0.23 -2.65 5.09
C SER A 95 -1.04 -1.84 6.10
N THR A 96 -0.36 -1.30 7.11
CA THR A 96 -0.93 -0.27 7.99
C THR A 96 -1.03 1.03 7.20
N ILE A 97 -2.21 1.66 7.24
CA ILE A 97 -2.42 2.95 6.57
C ILE A 97 -2.46 4.04 7.62
N VAL A 98 -1.61 5.04 7.46
CA VAL A 98 -1.55 6.19 8.35
C VAL A 98 -1.70 7.51 7.60
N VAL A 99 -2.18 8.52 8.32
CA VAL A 99 -2.12 9.92 7.91
C VAL A 99 -1.48 10.73 9.02
N VAL A 100 -0.72 11.77 8.65
CA VAL A 100 -0.16 12.73 9.62
C VAL A 100 -0.93 14.04 9.49
N ILE A 101 -1.56 14.46 10.58
CA ILE A 101 -2.37 15.69 10.68
C ILE A 101 -1.84 16.47 11.89
N ASP A 102 -1.41 17.69 11.66
CA ASP A 102 -0.91 18.61 12.72
C ASP A 102 0.16 17.96 13.63
N GLY A 103 1.08 17.21 13.02
CA GLY A 103 2.16 16.51 13.71
C GLY A 103 1.75 15.24 14.46
N LYS A 104 0.47 14.86 14.41
CA LYS A 104 -0.05 13.63 15.02
C LYS A 104 -0.28 12.54 13.98
N ILE A 105 -0.03 11.29 14.35
CA ILE A 105 -0.24 10.12 13.51
C ILE A 105 -1.64 9.56 13.80
N LYS A 106 -2.46 9.44 12.76
CA LYS A 106 -3.73 8.72 12.83
C LYS A 106 -3.64 7.45 11.98
N ILE A 107 -3.95 6.30 12.58
CA ILE A 107 -4.04 5.02 11.86
C ILE A 107 -5.44 4.92 11.25
N LEU A 108 -5.51 4.82 9.92
CA LEU A 108 -6.76 4.69 9.17
C LEU A 108 -7.14 3.24 8.91
N ARG A 109 -6.14 2.34 8.87
CA ARG A 109 -6.34 0.89 8.76
C ARG A 109 -5.29 0.20 9.60
N ASP A 110 -5.75 -0.65 10.51
CA ASP A 110 -4.89 -1.54 11.28
C ASP A 110 -4.34 -2.64 10.36
N GLY A 111 -3.05 -2.62 10.14
CA GLY A 111 -2.29 -3.65 9.46
C GLY A 111 -1.18 -4.16 10.36
N LEU A 112 -0.23 -4.88 9.79
CA LEU A 112 0.81 -5.57 10.56
C LEU A 112 1.65 -4.65 11.46
N LEU A 113 1.84 -3.39 11.08
CA LEU A 113 2.65 -2.42 11.83
C LEU A 113 1.86 -1.57 12.83
N ALA A 114 0.54 -1.74 12.96
CA ALA A 114 -0.29 -0.84 13.76
C ALA A 114 0.15 -0.75 15.22
N ASN A 115 0.33 -1.91 15.88
CA ASN A 115 0.75 -1.95 17.28
C ASN A 115 2.16 -1.41 17.47
N GLN A 116 3.07 -1.67 16.53
CA GLN A 116 4.43 -1.15 16.58
C GLN A 116 4.44 0.38 16.45
N ILE A 117 3.64 0.93 15.53
CA ILE A 117 3.51 2.40 15.34
C ILE A 117 2.93 3.05 16.60
N ARG A 118 1.89 2.47 17.19
CA ARG A 118 1.31 2.98 18.47
C ARG A 118 2.35 2.97 19.59
N SER A 119 3.17 1.95 19.69
CA SER A 119 4.23 1.85 20.70
C SER A 119 5.35 2.87 20.45
N ASP A 120 5.84 2.95 19.21
CA ASP A 120 6.97 3.79 18.84
C ASP A 120 6.65 5.30 18.89
N TYR A 121 5.39 5.65 18.75
CA TYR A 121 4.89 7.02 18.66
C TYR A 121 3.73 7.28 19.62
N SER A 122 3.79 6.70 20.83
CA SER A 122 2.71 6.77 21.84
C SER A 122 2.25 8.20 22.14
N ASP A 123 3.17 9.16 22.12
CA ASP A 123 2.90 10.55 22.49
C ASP A 123 2.17 11.34 21.38
N ILE A 124 2.25 10.89 20.14
CA ILE A 124 1.69 11.58 18.97
C ILE A 124 0.74 10.71 18.14
N CYS A 125 0.60 9.41 18.47
CA CYS A 125 -0.37 8.54 17.82
C CYS A 125 -1.76 8.75 18.44
N ILE A 126 -2.74 9.07 17.60
CA ILE A 126 -4.14 9.28 18.01
C ILE A 126 -5.03 8.19 17.44
N ASN A 127 -6.06 7.84 18.18
CA ASN A 127 -7.08 6.86 17.77
C ASN A 127 -8.04 7.43 16.70
#